data_cdba96235e45e25baf668aec1a27243f
#
_entry.id   cdba96235e45e25baf668aec1a27243f
#
_cell.length_a   1.000
_cell.length_b   1.000
_cell.length_c   1.000
_cell.angle_alpha   90.00
_cell.angle_beta   90.00
_cell.angle_gamma   90.00
#
_symmetry.space_group_name_H-M   'P 1'
#
loop_
_entity.id
_entity.type
_entity.pdbx_description
1 polymer ?
#
loop_
_entity_poly.entity_id
_entity_poly.type
_entity_poly.pdbx_seq_one_letter_code
_entity_poly.pdbx_strand_id
1 'polypeptide(L)'
;MSAAPGAADTEALTHPRPAFVTGGTMPPEEGRDTPLIPDQRRELLITLLREHAVLSVHQLTELLAVSHMTVRRDIAALERQGRAVSVPGGVRIAGQLHQEPSFVDKSTMDTPAKLAIAELAASFLHDDTTVYLDAGTTCQALVPHLAKRRGMTVVTNDFTSANSLMATPGVEVIHTGGRVEPANRSAVGQLAAATLGQLALDIAFVSTSSWDLRHGVTTPSAAKVEVKRAAMAVAARTVLVGGSAKYGSFGSYRVAGLEDFDAIVTDAGLPASAREALAAQDVDTLIAPVLDRGVPATRP
;
A
#
# COMPACT_ATOMS: atom_id res chain seq x y z
N MET A 1 -48.72 -34.00 -35.61
CA MET A 1 -48.72 -33.31 -36.91
C MET A 1 -47.64 -32.23 -36.74
N SER A 2 -46.43 -32.53 -37.20
CA SER A 2 -45.83 -32.14 -38.49
C SER A 2 -45.66 -30.62 -38.57
N ALA A 3 -44.50 -29.99 -38.65
CA ALA A 3 -43.37 -30.23 -39.53
C ALA A 3 -42.21 -29.28 -39.05
N ALA A 4 -40.99 -29.74 -39.04
CA ALA A 4 -39.83 -28.93 -39.46
C ALA A 4 -39.82 -28.95 -41.01
N PRO A 5 -39.04 -28.13 -41.72
CA PRO A 5 -37.65 -27.79 -41.58
C PRO A 5 -37.25 -26.37 -42.09
N GLY A 6 -35.99 -26.04 -42.02
CA GLY A 6 -35.39 -24.91 -42.73
C GLY A 6 -33.93 -24.74 -42.41
N ALA A 7 -33.09 -25.50 -43.05
CA ALA A 7 -31.65 -25.22 -43.12
C ALA A 7 -31.40 -23.97 -43.97
N ALA A 8 -30.57 -23.04 -43.51
CA ALA A 8 -30.05 -21.96 -44.32
C ALA A 8 -28.54 -21.79 -44.06
N ASP A 9 -27.85 -21.87 -45.11
CA ASP A 9 -26.45 -21.83 -45.48
C ASP A 9 -25.53 -20.97 -44.59
N THR A 10 -24.45 -21.60 -44.18
CA THR A 10 -23.27 -20.96 -43.58
C THR A 10 -22.36 -20.54 -44.73
N GLU A 11 -22.42 -19.28 -45.12
CA GLU A 11 -21.37 -18.68 -45.95
C GLU A 11 -20.14 -18.33 -45.09
N ALA A 12 -19.07 -19.04 -45.35
CA ALA A 12 -17.75 -18.77 -44.76
C ALA A 12 -17.14 -17.50 -45.39
N LEU A 13 -17.12 -16.42 -44.63
CA LEU A 13 -16.35 -15.23 -44.96
C LEU A 13 -14.87 -15.50 -44.71
N THR A 14 -14.14 -15.84 -45.74
CA THR A 14 -12.67 -15.89 -45.80
C THR A 14 -12.14 -14.47 -45.83
N HIS A 15 -11.53 -14.01 -44.72
CA HIS A 15 -10.71 -12.80 -44.72
C HIS A 15 -9.35 -13.10 -45.36
N PRO A 16 -8.88 -12.25 -46.29
CA PRO A 16 -7.55 -12.40 -46.86
C PRO A 16 -6.47 -12.05 -45.86
N ARG A 17 -5.44 -12.89 -45.74
CA ARG A 17 -4.20 -12.63 -45.01
C ARG A 17 -3.48 -11.45 -45.68
N PRO A 18 -2.94 -10.46 -44.89
CA PRO A 18 -2.06 -9.45 -45.48
C PRO A 18 -0.73 -10.08 -45.90
N ALA A 19 -0.33 -9.79 -47.13
CA ALA A 19 0.94 -10.20 -47.71
C ALA A 19 2.10 -9.55 -46.96
N PHE A 20 3.12 -10.36 -46.63
CA PHE A 20 4.42 -9.87 -46.19
C PHE A 20 5.08 -9.08 -47.33
N VAL A 21 5.20 -7.77 -47.13
CA VAL A 21 6.07 -6.92 -47.95
C VAL A 21 7.49 -7.04 -47.38
N THR A 22 8.31 -7.86 -48.02
CA THR A 22 9.77 -7.86 -47.84
C THR A 22 10.35 -6.69 -48.60
N GLY A 23 11.12 -5.83 -47.95
CA GLY A 23 11.96 -4.86 -48.63
C GLY A 23 11.68 -3.40 -48.27
N GLY A 24 11.91 -3.02 -47.02
CA GLY A 24 12.11 -1.64 -46.61
C GLY A 24 13.47 -1.55 -45.93
N THR A 25 14.42 -0.94 -46.62
CA THR A 25 15.73 -0.57 -46.09
C THR A 25 15.53 0.29 -44.86
N MET A 26 16.01 -0.17 -43.69
CA MET A 26 16.06 0.65 -42.49
C MET A 26 16.87 1.92 -42.78
N PRO A 27 16.39 3.10 -42.40
CA PRO A 27 17.20 4.29 -42.40
C PRO A 27 18.39 4.10 -41.45
N PRO A 28 19.57 4.71 -41.73
CA PRO A 28 20.75 4.53 -40.90
C PRO A 28 20.51 5.01 -39.49
N GLU A 29 21.06 4.27 -38.51
CA GLU A 29 21.11 4.62 -37.09
C GLU A 29 21.97 5.87 -36.86
N GLU A 30 21.50 7.03 -37.23
CA GLU A 30 22.10 8.30 -36.85
C GLU A 30 21.34 8.89 -35.65
N GLY A 31 21.96 8.81 -34.43
CA GLY A 31 21.44 9.55 -33.29
C GLY A 31 21.68 9.01 -31.89
N ARG A 32 22.56 8.01 -31.69
CA ARG A 32 22.79 7.47 -30.31
C ARG A 32 24.03 8.01 -29.59
N ASP A 33 24.72 9.00 -30.09
CA ASP A 33 25.98 9.50 -29.50
C ASP A 33 25.84 10.81 -28.69
N THR A 34 24.67 11.38 -28.57
CA THR A 34 24.51 12.57 -27.71
C THR A 34 24.08 12.10 -26.32
N PRO A 35 24.87 12.35 -25.25
CA PRO A 35 24.48 12.00 -23.89
C PRO A 35 23.15 12.65 -23.53
N LEU A 36 22.18 11.85 -23.10
CA LEU A 36 20.87 12.37 -22.66
C LEU A 36 21.07 13.40 -21.53
N ILE A 37 20.46 14.55 -21.68
CA ILE A 37 20.37 15.51 -20.55
C ILE A 37 19.56 14.90 -19.42
N PRO A 38 19.75 15.33 -18.16
CA PRO A 38 19.12 14.71 -16.98
C PRO A 38 17.62 14.52 -17.09
N ASP A 39 16.89 15.47 -17.66
CA ASP A 39 15.44 15.37 -17.80
C ASP A 39 15.02 14.31 -18.81
N GLN A 40 15.67 14.28 -19.99
CA GLN A 40 15.41 13.24 -21.00
C GLN A 40 15.71 11.84 -20.45
N ARG A 41 16.81 11.70 -19.71
CA ARG A 41 17.21 10.42 -19.12
C ARG A 41 16.21 9.97 -18.05
N ARG A 42 15.67 10.88 -17.23
CA ARG A 42 14.62 10.58 -16.26
C ARG A 42 13.30 10.16 -16.91
N GLU A 43 12.90 10.79 -18.01
CA GLU A 43 11.73 10.37 -18.79
C GLU A 43 11.91 8.98 -19.40
N LEU A 44 13.10 8.70 -19.95
CA LEU A 44 13.43 7.37 -20.48
C LEU A 44 13.40 6.32 -19.35
N LEU A 45 13.94 6.64 -18.15
CA LEU A 45 13.89 5.76 -16.99
C LEU A 45 12.43 5.44 -16.59
N ILE A 46 11.54 6.43 -16.55
CA ILE A 46 10.11 6.21 -16.30
C ILE A 46 9.48 5.31 -17.37
N THR A 47 9.83 5.49 -18.64
CA THR A 47 9.33 4.64 -19.72
C THR A 47 9.78 3.19 -19.54
N LEU A 48 11.04 2.96 -19.25
CA LEU A 48 11.59 1.61 -18.96
C LEU A 48 10.90 0.96 -17.75
N LEU A 49 10.62 1.73 -16.71
CA LEU A 49 9.88 1.22 -15.53
C LEU A 49 8.42 0.89 -15.83
N ARG A 50 7.79 1.54 -16.81
CA ARG A 50 6.44 1.16 -17.27
C ARG A 50 6.43 -0.19 -17.99
N GLU A 51 7.49 -0.48 -18.74
CA GLU A 51 7.62 -1.71 -19.52
C GLU A 51 8.01 -2.91 -18.64
N HIS A 52 8.85 -2.69 -17.64
CA HIS A 52 9.50 -3.77 -16.87
C HIS A 52 9.08 -3.89 -15.42
N ALA A 53 8.11 -3.09 -14.96
CA ALA A 53 7.57 -3.04 -13.61
C ALA A 53 8.61 -2.72 -12.51
N VAL A 54 9.70 -3.50 -12.40
CA VAL A 54 10.83 -3.28 -11.47
C VAL A 54 12.13 -3.48 -12.23
N LEU A 55 13.07 -2.55 -12.08
CA LEU A 55 14.43 -2.64 -12.63
C LEU A 55 15.46 -2.39 -11.53
N SER A 56 16.50 -3.22 -11.48
CA SER A 56 17.64 -2.99 -10.59
C SER A 56 18.49 -1.80 -11.06
N VAL A 57 19.26 -1.21 -10.16
CA VAL A 57 20.22 -0.15 -10.52
C VAL A 57 21.21 -0.63 -11.59
N HIS A 58 21.62 -1.90 -11.54
CA HIS A 58 22.52 -2.49 -12.53
C HIS A 58 21.88 -2.51 -13.92
N GLN A 59 20.65 -3.04 -14.04
CA GLN A 59 19.91 -3.06 -15.31
C GLN A 59 19.69 -1.66 -15.87
N LEU A 60 19.33 -0.69 -15.01
CA LEU A 60 19.19 0.71 -15.43
C LEU A 60 20.51 1.32 -15.90
N THR A 61 21.65 0.94 -15.29
CA THR A 61 22.97 1.39 -15.71
C THR A 61 23.30 0.89 -17.14
N GLU A 62 22.98 -0.36 -17.43
CA GLU A 62 23.17 -0.94 -18.76
C GLU A 62 22.21 -0.30 -19.79
N LEU A 63 20.91 -0.23 -19.48
CA LEU A 63 19.89 0.29 -20.40
C LEU A 63 20.06 1.79 -20.73
N LEU A 64 20.54 2.58 -19.76
CA LEU A 64 20.74 4.03 -19.92
C LEU A 64 22.16 4.39 -20.34
N ALA A 65 23.09 3.42 -20.38
CA ALA A 65 24.51 3.59 -20.70
C ALA A 65 25.20 4.71 -19.87
N VAL A 66 24.89 4.78 -18.56
CA VAL A 66 25.46 5.79 -17.63
C VAL A 66 26.00 5.13 -16.36
N SER A 67 26.76 5.87 -15.54
CA SER A 67 27.31 5.34 -14.29
C SER A 67 26.24 5.01 -13.24
N HIS A 68 26.53 4.06 -12.33
CA HIS A 68 25.70 3.75 -11.18
C HIS A 68 25.33 4.99 -10.34
N MET A 69 26.29 5.92 -10.17
CA MET A 69 26.05 7.17 -9.45
C MET A 69 25.05 8.08 -10.16
N THR A 70 25.08 8.11 -11.49
CA THR A 70 24.12 8.89 -12.29
C THR A 70 22.73 8.30 -12.16
N VAL A 71 22.59 6.96 -12.30
CA VAL A 71 21.30 6.28 -12.11
C VAL A 71 20.74 6.53 -10.71
N ARG A 72 21.54 6.39 -9.65
CA ARG A 72 21.09 6.66 -8.28
C ARG A 72 20.62 8.10 -8.06
N ARG A 73 21.31 9.08 -8.68
CA ARG A 73 20.93 10.48 -8.62
C ARG A 73 19.61 10.75 -9.34
N ASP A 74 19.41 10.11 -10.49
CA ASP A 74 18.15 10.24 -11.24
C ASP A 74 17.00 9.54 -10.51
N ILE A 75 17.21 8.37 -9.92
CA ILE A 75 16.21 7.69 -9.07
C ILE A 75 15.83 8.61 -7.91
N ALA A 76 16.79 9.14 -7.16
CA ALA A 76 16.52 10.04 -6.03
C ALA A 76 15.75 11.31 -6.45
N ALA A 77 16.02 11.83 -7.65
CA ALA A 77 15.26 12.96 -8.19
C ALA A 77 13.79 12.57 -8.51
N LEU A 78 13.59 11.39 -9.10
CA LEU A 78 12.24 10.86 -9.41
C LEU A 78 11.47 10.49 -8.12
N GLU A 79 12.15 10.00 -7.09
CA GLU A 79 11.55 9.74 -5.78
C GLU A 79 11.05 11.03 -5.12
N ARG A 80 11.88 12.08 -5.11
CA ARG A 80 11.45 13.41 -4.62
C ARG A 80 10.26 13.99 -5.40
N GLN A 81 10.14 13.65 -6.68
CA GLN A 81 9.00 14.02 -7.53
C GLN A 81 7.79 13.09 -7.32
N GLY A 82 7.89 12.03 -6.52
CA GLY A 82 6.85 11.02 -6.34
C GLY A 82 6.56 10.21 -7.60
N ARG A 83 7.52 10.07 -8.53
CA ARG A 83 7.37 9.38 -9.82
C ARG A 83 7.94 7.97 -9.83
N ALA A 84 8.88 7.68 -8.94
CA ALA A 84 9.48 6.36 -8.75
C ALA A 84 9.66 6.06 -7.28
N VAL A 85 9.89 4.79 -6.94
CA VAL A 85 10.08 4.30 -5.58
C VAL A 85 11.12 3.19 -5.58
N SER A 86 12.13 3.32 -4.71
CA SER A 86 13.04 2.22 -4.41
C SER A 86 12.33 1.10 -3.67
N VAL A 87 12.59 -0.13 -4.07
CA VAL A 87 12.09 -1.36 -3.45
C VAL A 87 13.25 -2.34 -3.26
N PRO A 88 13.14 -3.35 -2.40
CA PRO A 88 14.13 -4.42 -2.35
C PRO A 88 14.37 -5.00 -3.75
N GLY A 89 15.62 -4.95 -4.21
CA GLY A 89 16.02 -5.44 -5.54
C GLY A 89 15.98 -4.43 -6.68
N GLY A 90 15.46 -3.18 -6.47
CA GLY A 90 15.45 -2.22 -7.58
C GLY A 90 14.61 -0.96 -7.32
N VAL A 91 14.11 -0.44 -8.41
CA VAL A 91 13.19 0.70 -8.44
C VAL A 91 11.98 0.36 -9.28
N ARG A 92 10.82 0.87 -8.90
CA ARG A 92 9.58 0.78 -9.67
C ARG A 92 8.97 2.15 -9.87
N ILE A 93 8.05 2.25 -10.80
CA ILE A 93 7.27 3.47 -10.96
C ILE A 93 6.36 3.67 -9.74
N ALA A 94 6.21 4.90 -9.28
CA ALA A 94 5.15 5.25 -8.36
C ALA A 94 3.82 5.12 -9.11
N GLY A 95 2.96 4.22 -8.66
CA GLY A 95 1.80 3.81 -9.43
C GLY A 95 0.48 4.09 -8.72
N GLN A 96 -0.55 4.38 -9.52
CA GLN A 96 -1.89 4.49 -9.00
C GLN A 96 -2.44 3.11 -8.63
N LEU A 97 -2.91 2.97 -7.40
CA LEU A 97 -3.59 1.78 -6.91
C LEU A 97 -5.08 1.89 -7.29
N HIS A 98 -5.50 1.14 -8.30
CA HIS A 98 -6.90 1.13 -8.73
C HIS A 98 -7.77 0.20 -7.88
N GLN A 99 -7.19 -0.88 -7.38
CA GLN A 99 -7.88 -1.89 -6.56
C GLN A 99 -6.92 -2.45 -5.50
N GLU A 100 -7.42 -2.63 -4.27
CA GLU A 100 -6.67 -3.32 -3.23
C GLU A 100 -6.72 -4.83 -3.42
N PRO A 101 -5.64 -5.55 -3.06
CA PRO A 101 -5.71 -7.00 -2.87
C PRO A 101 -6.78 -7.36 -1.82
N SER A 102 -7.39 -8.53 -1.97
CA SER A 102 -8.39 -9.01 -1.01
C SER A 102 -7.79 -9.19 0.40
N PHE A 103 -8.67 -9.31 1.41
CA PHE A 103 -8.21 -9.63 2.77
C PHE A 103 -7.38 -10.93 2.79
N VAL A 104 -7.81 -11.96 2.04
CA VAL A 104 -7.13 -13.26 1.98
C VAL A 104 -5.71 -13.08 1.44
N ASP A 105 -5.55 -12.38 0.33
CA ASP A 105 -4.23 -12.12 -0.25
C ASP A 105 -3.35 -11.33 0.73
N LYS A 106 -3.91 -10.24 1.29
CA LYS A 106 -3.18 -9.41 2.27
C LYS A 106 -2.78 -10.18 3.52
N SER A 107 -3.54 -11.19 3.95
CA SER A 107 -3.25 -11.93 5.18
C SER A 107 -1.95 -12.74 5.12
N THR A 108 -1.53 -13.14 3.93
CA THR A 108 -0.30 -13.91 3.69
C THR A 108 0.89 -13.04 3.26
N MET A 109 0.63 -11.83 2.75
CA MET A 109 1.68 -10.92 2.28
C MET A 109 2.38 -10.21 3.45
N ASP A 110 3.69 -10.09 3.40
CA ASP A 110 4.52 -9.27 4.31
C ASP A 110 4.25 -9.52 5.80
N THR A 111 3.89 -10.75 6.19
CA THR A 111 3.55 -11.09 7.58
C THR A 111 4.64 -10.70 8.59
N PRO A 112 5.94 -10.95 8.36
CA PRO A 112 6.99 -10.53 9.30
C PRO A 112 7.01 -9.01 9.51
N ALA A 113 6.87 -8.21 8.46
CA ALA A 113 6.83 -6.76 8.55
C ALA A 113 5.61 -6.27 9.36
N LYS A 114 4.42 -6.86 9.14
CA LYS A 114 3.21 -6.52 9.91
C LYS A 114 3.34 -6.83 11.40
N LEU A 115 3.96 -7.95 11.74
CA LEU A 115 4.22 -8.32 13.14
C LEU A 115 5.22 -7.34 13.79
N ALA A 116 6.28 -6.97 13.07
CA ALA A 116 7.25 -5.99 13.56
C ALA A 116 6.62 -4.60 13.77
N ILE A 117 5.79 -4.16 12.82
CA ILE A 117 5.02 -2.90 12.93
C ILE A 117 4.09 -2.97 14.14
N ALA A 118 3.35 -4.07 14.33
CA ALA A 118 2.43 -4.22 15.46
C ALA A 118 3.15 -4.25 16.81
N GLU A 119 4.29 -4.93 16.92
CA GLU A 119 5.13 -4.93 18.13
C GLU A 119 5.57 -3.51 18.49
N LEU A 120 6.04 -2.74 17.52
CA LEU A 120 6.47 -1.35 17.76
C LEU A 120 5.27 -0.44 18.07
N ALA A 121 4.17 -0.56 17.34
CA ALA A 121 2.95 0.21 17.56
C ALA A 121 2.29 -0.10 18.92
N ALA A 122 2.51 -1.29 19.48
CA ALA A 122 2.03 -1.65 20.81
C ALA A 122 2.64 -0.79 21.94
N SER A 123 3.74 -0.05 21.68
CA SER A 123 4.30 0.92 22.64
C SER A 123 3.36 2.10 22.93
N PHE A 124 2.40 2.36 22.06
CA PHE A 124 1.36 3.38 22.25
C PHE A 124 0.18 2.90 23.07
N LEU A 125 0.09 1.59 23.39
CA LEU A 125 -1.03 1.02 24.15
C LEU A 125 -0.79 1.17 25.65
N HIS A 126 -1.79 1.67 26.34
CA HIS A 126 -1.84 1.79 27.79
C HIS A 126 -3.08 1.07 28.35
N ASP A 127 -3.05 0.70 29.64
CA ASP A 127 -4.23 0.17 30.31
C ASP A 127 -5.33 1.25 30.40
N ASP A 128 -6.57 0.85 30.51
CA ASP A 128 -7.75 1.69 30.70
C ASP A 128 -7.96 2.74 29.58
N THR A 129 -7.70 2.34 28.31
CA THR A 129 -7.85 3.21 27.14
C THR A 129 -8.88 2.71 26.14
N THR A 130 -9.48 3.66 25.42
CA THR A 130 -10.38 3.40 24.27
C THR A 130 -9.59 3.55 22.97
N VAL A 131 -9.44 2.44 22.26
CA VAL A 131 -8.60 2.32 21.07
C VAL A 131 -9.46 2.06 19.84
N TYR A 132 -9.27 2.84 18.78
CA TYR A 132 -9.78 2.47 17.46
C TYR A 132 -8.75 1.62 16.70
N LEU A 133 -9.21 0.48 16.22
CA LEU A 133 -8.43 -0.43 15.37
C LEU A 133 -9.06 -0.49 13.98
N ASP A 134 -8.44 0.18 13.02
CA ASP A 134 -8.92 0.24 11.64
C ASP A 134 -8.84 -1.11 10.93
N ALA A 135 -9.69 -1.31 9.94
CA ALA A 135 -9.70 -2.54 9.16
C ALA A 135 -8.41 -2.74 8.36
N GLY A 136 -7.83 -3.91 8.49
CA GLY A 136 -6.66 -4.32 7.74
C GLY A 136 -5.70 -5.22 8.51
N THR A 137 -4.99 -6.06 7.76
CA THR A 137 -4.12 -7.11 8.33
C THR A 137 -2.94 -6.57 9.17
N THR A 138 -2.53 -5.32 8.96
CA THR A 138 -1.50 -4.68 9.81
C THR A 138 -2.08 -4.29 11.17
N CYS A 139 -3.27 -3.67 11.20
CA CYS A 139 -3.99 -3.38 12.44
C CYS A 139 -4.39 -4.67 13.18
N GLN A 140 -4.86 -5.69 12.46
CA GLN A 140 -5.19 -6.98 13.05
C GLN A 140 -4.01 -7.60 13.81
N ALA A 141 -2.78 -7.38 13.35
CA ALA A 141 -1.59 -7.86 14.06
C ALA A 141 -1.40 -7.23 15.46
N LEU A 142 -2.09 -6.12 15.78
CA LEU A 142 -2.10 -5.52 17.13
C LEU A 142 -3.02 -6.25 18.12
N VAL A 143 -3.96 -7.08 17.67
CA VAL A 143 -4.92 -7.77 18.54
C VAL A 143 -4.25 -8.54 19.68
N PRO A 144 -3.16 -9.33 19.49
CA PRO A 144 -2.48 -10.03 20.57
C PRO A 144 -1.85 -9.09 21.62
N HIS A 145 -1.54 -7.84 21.23
CA HIS A 145 -0.96 -6.83 22.14
C HIS A 145 -2.03 -6.14 22.97
N LEU A 146 -3.22 -5.89 22.38
CA LEU A 146 -4.40 -5.39 23.08
C LEU A 146 -4.85 -6.37 24.17
N ALA A 147 -4.81 -7.67 23.87
CA ALA A 147 -5.16 -8.74 24.81
C ALA A 147 -4.26 -8.81 26.07
N LYS A 148 -3.11 -8.17 26.04
CA LYS A 148 -2.17 -8.11 27.20
C LYS A 148 -2.43 -6.92 28.10
N ARG A 149 -3.33 -6.01 27.73
CA ARG A 149 -3.68 -4.81 28.49
C ARG A 149 -4.97 -5.02 29.28
N ARG A 150 -5.18 -4.20 30.30
CA ARG A 150 -6.38 -4.24 31.17
C ARG A 150 -7.28 -3.05 30.86
N GLY A 151 -8.59 -3.22 31.08
CA GLY A 151 -9.56 -2.14 30.94
C GLY A 151 -9.68 -1.57 29.53
N MET A 152 -9.41 -2.40 28.51
CA MET A 152 -9.42 -1.94 27.12
C MET A 152 -10.84 -1.91 26.57
N THR A 153 -11.19 -0.78 25.94
CA THR A 153 -12.31 -0.71 25.01
C THR A 153 -11.77 -0.60 23.59
N VAL A 154 -12.05 -1.59 22.75
CA VAL A 154 -11.59 -1.60 21.36
C VAL A 154 -12.75 -1.35 20.41
N VAL A 155 -12.67 -0.25 19.69
CA VAL A 155 -13.61 0.13 18.63
C VAL A 155 -13.01 -0.31 17.30
N THR A 156 -13.75 -1.02 16.46
CA THR A 156 -13.27 -1.45 15.16
C THR A 156 -14.38 -1.52 14.11
N ASN A 157 -14.00 -1.30 12.86
CA ASN A 157 -14.84 -1.58 11.69
C ASN A 157 -14.46 -2.89 10.98
N ASP A 158 -13.52 -3.65 11.53
CA ASP A 158 -12.98 -4.90 10.97
C ASP A 158 -13.65 -6.12 11.62
N PHE A 159 -14.35 -6.92 10.82
CA PHE A 159 -15.04 -8.12 11.33
C PHE A 159 -14.08 -9.19 11.83
N THR A 160 -12.87 -9.26 11.27
CA THR A 160 -11.88 -10.27 11.66
C THR A 160 -11.25 -9.91 12.99
N SER A 161 -10.90 -8.64 13.18
CA SER A 161 -10.40 -8.12 14.45
C SER A 161 -11.47 -8.23 15.55
N ALA A 162 -12.73 -7.84 15.25
CA ALA A 162 -13.84 -7.98 16.20
C ALA A 162 -14.04 -9.43 16.64
N ASN A 163 -14.04 -10.37 15.68
CA ASN A 163 -14.17 -11.80 15.99
C ASN A 163 -13.06 -12.30 16.89
N SER A 164 -11.81 -11.88 16.67
CA SER A 164 -10.68 -12.27 17.51
C SER A 164 -10.76 -11.66 18.91
N LEU A 165 -11.19 -10.40 19.01
CA LEU A 165 -11.30 -9.68 20.28
C LEU A 165 -12.46 -10.18 21.13
N MET A 166 -13.59 -10.60 20.54
CA MET A 166 -14.72 -11.22 21.28
C MET A 166 -14.31 -12.47 22.06
N ALA A 167 -13.28 -13.18 21.62
CA ALA A 167 -12.72 -14.33 22.33
C ALA A 167 -11.70 -13.91 23.42
N THR A 168 -11.40 -12.63 23.60
CA THR A 168 -10.36 -12.11 24.49
C THR A 168 -11.01 -11.62 25.81
N PRO A 169 -10.77 -12.30 26.93
CA PRO A 169 -11.33 -11.87 28.22
C PRO A 169 -10.85 -10.47 28.61
N GLY A 170 -11.76 -9.65 29.16
CA GLY A 170 -11.43 -8.32 29.72
C GLY A 170 -11.27 -7.22 28.68
N VAL A 171 -11.59 -7.47 27.42
CA VAL A 171 -11.65 -6.46 26.36
C VAL A 171 -13.12 -6.20 26.02
N GLU A 172 -13.56 -4.95 26.15
CA GLU A 172 -14.83 -4.51 25.60
C GLU A 172 -14.69 -4.23 24.11
N VAL A 173 -15.63 -4.72 23.28
CA VAL A 173 -15.55 -4.57 21.81
C VAL A 173 -16.77 -3.81 21.32
N ILE A 174 -16.52 -2.69 20.65
CA ILE A 174 -17.52 -1.91 19.92
C ILE A 174 -17.24 -2.06 18.42
N HIS A 175 -18.18 -2.70 17.70
CA HIS A 175 -18.11 -2.74 16.23
C HIS A 175 -18.94 -1.59 15.65
N THR A 176 -18.35 -0.83 14.71
CA THR A 176 -18.99 0.38 14.16
C THR A 176 -20.29 0.10 13.38
N GLY A 177 -20.48 -1.15 12.92
CA GLY A 177 -21.59 -1.44 11.99
C GLY A 177 -21.40 -0.74 10.65
N GLY A 178 -22.44 -0.72 9.82
CA GLY A 178 -22.44 -0.03 8.54
C GLY A 178 -22.53 -0.95 7.33
N ARG A 179 -22.22 -0.43 6.13
CA ARG A 179 -22.23 -1.19 4.87
C ARG A 179 -21.02 -2.12 4.83
N VAL A 180 -21.27 -3.40 4.59
CA VAL A 180 -20.21 -4.41 4.52
C VAL A 180 -19.47 -4.33 3.19
N GLU A 181 -18.14 -4.31 3.24
CA GLU A 181 -17.22 -4.51 2.13
C GLU A 181 -16.59 -5.90 2.23
N PRO A 182 -17.10 -6.91 1.48
CA PRO A 182 -16.70 -8.30 1.66
C PRO A 182 -15.23 -8.56 1.35
N ALA A 183 -14.69 -7.90 0.31
CA ALA A 183 -13.30 -8.07 -0.12
C ALA A 183 -12.29 -7.71 0.99
N ASN A 184 -12.64 -6.77 1.85
CA ASN A 184 -11.80 -6.33 2.97
C ASN A 184 -12.31 -6.79 4.34
N ARG A 185 -13.44 -7.50 4.40
CA ARG A 185 -14.10 -7.95 5.63
C ARG A 185 -14.33 -6.83 6.63
N SER A 186 -14.80 -5.69 6.16
CA SER A 186 -14.97 -4.49 6.98
C SER A 186 -16.29 -3.79 6.75
N ALA A 187 -16.70 -2.98 7.72
CA ALA A 187 -17.78 -2.01 7.57
C ALA A 187 -17.21 -0.68 7.05
N VAL A 188 -17.95 -0.02 6.14
CA VAL A 188 -17.53 1.23 5.49
C VAL A 188 -18.69 2.19 5.30
N GLY A 189 -18.36 3.45 4.96
CA GLY A 189 -19.32 4.49 4.62
C GLY A 189 -19.90 5.21 5.82
N GLN A 190 -20.92 6.06 5.56
CA GLN A 190 -21.47 7.02 6.52
C GLN A 190 -22.01 6.40 7.81
N LEU A 191 -22.65 5.22 7.76
CA LEU A 191 -23.17 4.58 8.96
C LEU A 191 -22.08 4.20 9.94
N ALA A 192 -20.97 3.64 9.43
CA ALA A 192 -19.81 3.34 10.26
C ALA A 192 -19.14 4.62 10.81
N ALA A 193 -19.01 5.64 9.97
CA ALA A 193 -18.49 6.94 10.37
C ALA A 193 -19.36 7.64 11.41
N ALA A 194 -20.68 7.56 11.28
CA ALA A 194 -21.62 8.15 12.24
C ALA A 194 -21.52 7.50 13.63
N THR A 195 -21.29 6.19 13.71
CA THR A 195 -21.03 5.50 14.98
C THR A 195 -19.76 6.05 15.64
N LEU A 196 -18.69 6.21 14.89
CA LEU A 196 -17.45 6.78 15.40
C LEU A 196 -17.62 8.21 15.93
N GLY A 197 -18.42 9.02 15.24
CA GLY A 197 -18.72 10.40 15.67
C GLY A 197 -19.45 10.52 17.03
N GLN A 198 -19.91 9.43 17.62
CA GLN A 198 -20.54 9.39 18.94
C GLN A 198 -19.56 8.99 20.06
N LEU A 199 -18.30 8.74 19.71
CA LEU A 199 -17.27 8.23 20.62
C LEU A 199 -16.17 9.28 20.85
N ALA A 200 -15.43 9.10 21.92
CA ALA A 200 -14.13 9.74 22.15
C ALA A 200 -13.10 8.63 22.28
N LEU A 201 -12.02 8.75 21.53
CA LEU A 201 -10.96 7.75 21.45
C LEU A 201 -9.65 8.31 22.02
N ASP A 202 -8.93 7.52 22.83
CA ASP A 202 -7.61 7.89 23.28
C ASP A 202 -6.60 7.78 22.12
N ILE A 203 -6.74 6.72 21.29
CA ILE A 203 -5.85 6.50 20.16
C ILE A 203 -6.59 5.82 19.00
N ALA A 204 -6.26 6.23 17.77
CA ALA A 204 -6.67 5.56 16.55
C ALA A 204 -5.47 5.02 15.79
N PHE A 205 -5.42 3.70 15.62
CA PHE A 205 -4.49 3.06 14.67
C PHE A 205 -5.14 2.98 13.31
N VAL A 206 -4.63 3.77 12.37
CA VAL A 206 -5.17 3.89 11.02
C VAL A 206 -4.31 3.08 10.05
N SER A 207 -4.94 2.16 9.33
CA SER A 207 -4.28 1.40 8.27
C SER A 207 -4.23 2.20 6.97
N THR A 208 -3.38 1.79 6.04
CA THR A 208 -3.34 2.40 4.70
C THR A 208 -3.38 1.37 3.59
N SER A 209 -4.00 1.75 2.47
CA SER A 209 -3.91 1.03 1.20
C SER A 209 -2.66 1.43 0.43
N SER A 210 -2.32 2.71 0.50
CA SER A 210 -1.19 3.34 -0.19
C SER A 210 -0.85 4.66 0.48
N TRP A 211 0.43 5.06 0.43
CA TRP A 211 0.90 6.31 1.00
C TRP A 211 2.18 6.79 0.34
N ASP A 212 2.36 8.09 0.26
CA ASP A 212 3.58 8.74 -0.21
C ASP A 212 3.70 10.18 0.31
N LEU A 213 4.85 10.81 0.06
CA LEU A 213 5.13 12.20 0.49
C LEU A 213 4.27 13.26 -0.20
N ARG A 214 3.76 12.98 -1.39
CA ARG A 214 3.01 13.95 -2.20
C ARG A 214 1.52 13.90 -1.93
N HIS A 215 0.97 12.68 -1.87
CA HIS A 215 -0.48 12.45 -1.79
C HIS A 215 -0.94 12.18 -0.37
N GLY A 216 0.00 11.93 0.57
CA GLY A 216 -0.32 11.48 1.90
C GLY A 216 -0.85 10.04 1.92
N VAL A 217 -1.77 9.75 2.82
CA VAL A 217 -2.48 8.47 2.91
C VAL A 217 -3.66 8.46 1.95
N THR A 218 -3.71 7.45 1.08
CA THR A 218 -4.72 7.33 0.04
C THR A 218 -5.32 5.93 -0.04
N THR A 219 -6.49 5.81 -0.69
CA THR A 219 -7.21 4.55 -0.90
C THR A 219 -7.95 4.57 -2.24
N PRO A 220 -8.18 3.44 -2.91
CA PRO A 220 -9.04 3.38 -4.07
C PRO A 220 -10.55 3.43 -3.75
N SER A 221 -10.95 3.39 -2.47
CA SER A 221 -12.36 3.33 -2.03
C SER A 221 -12.78 4.60 -1.28
N ALA A 222 -13.72 5.36 -1.85
CA ALA A 222 -14.29 6.56 -1.20
C ALA A 222 -14.93 6.24 0.16
N ALA A 223 -15.62 5.10 0.27
CA ALA A 223 -16.31 4.71 1.49
C ALA A 223 -15.37 4.42 2.68
N LYS A 224 -14.10 4.08 2.41
CA LYS A 224 -13.07 3.94 3.45
C LYS A 224 -12.58 5.28 3.98
N VAL A 225 -12.59 6.32 3.15
CA VAL A 225 -12.18 7.68 3.56
C VAL A 225 -13.06 8.19 4.70
N GLU A 226 -14.37 8.00 4.58
CA GLU A 226 -15.34 8.48 5.59
C GLU A 226 -15.05 7.89 6.97
N VAL A 227 -14.81 6.58 7.04
CA VAL A 227 -14.55 5.87 8.30
C VAL A 227 -13.20 6.30 8.91
N LYS A 228 -12.14 6.35 8.09
CA LYS A 228 -10.81 6.75 8.57
C LYS A 228 -10.80 8.18 9.11
N ARG A 229 -11.38 9.11 8.36
CA ARG A 229 -11.48 10.51 8.81
C ARG A 229 -12.32 10.68 10.06
N ALA A 230 -13.43 9.93 10.17
CA ALA A 230 -14.24 9.97 11.38
C ALA A 230 -13.47 9.46 12.60
N ALA A 231 -12.70 8.37 12.47
CA ALA A 231 -11.86 7.86 13.56
C ALA A 231 -10.77 8.87 13.96
N MET A 232 -10.09 9.47 12.98
CA MET A 232 -9.07 10.49 13.25
C MET A 232 -9.65 11.73 13.94
N ALA A 233 -10.86 12.15 13.56
CA ALA A 233 -11.49 13.36 14.09
C ALA A 233 -11.89 13.24 15.57
N VAL A 234 -12.11 12.03 16.09
CA VAL A 234 -12.56 11.78 17.47
C VAL A 234 -11.48 11.17 18.35
N ALA A 235 -10.27 10.97 17.82
CA ALA A 235 -9.13 10.43 18.56
C ALA A 235 -8.24 11.55 19.10
N ALA A 236 -7.80 11.40 20.35
CA ALA A 236 -6.80 12.29 20.94
C ALA A 236 -5.41 12.10 20.30
N ARG A 237 -5.13 10.90 19.77
CA ARG A 237 -3.90 10.57 19.08
C ARG A 237 -4.18 9.69 17.87
N THR A 238 -3.51 9.96 16.74
CA THR A 238 -3.64 9.20 15.51
C THR A 238 -2.30 8.61 15.09
N VAL A 239 -2.26 7.29 14.89
CA VAL A 239 -1.05 6.57 14.48
C VAL A 239 -1.31 5.85 13.17
N LEU A 240 -0.55 6.20 12.13
CA LEU A 240 -0.55 5.45 10.88
C LEU A 240 0.25 4.16 11.06
N VAL A 241 -0.35 3.03 10.73
CA VAL A 241 0.35 1.73 10.69
C VAL A 241 0.33 1.18 9.26
N GLY A 242 1.48 1.23 8.60
CA GLY A 242 1.56 0.90 7.18
C GLY A 242 2.89 0.33 6.76
N GLY A 243 2.88 -0.81 6.05
CA GLY A 243 4.10 -1.41 5.51
C GLY A 243 4.75 -0.57 4.43
N SER A 244 6.09 -0.61 4.38
CA SER A 244 6.91 0.06 3.38
C SER A 244 6.57 -0.36 1.94
N ALA A 245 6.09 -1.59 1.73
CA ALA A 245 5.65 -2.08 0.42
C ALA A 245 4.49 -1.25 -0.17
N LYS A 246 3.75 -0.50 0.67
CA LYS A 246 2.66 0.40 0.23
C LYS A 246 3.12 1.83 -0.03
N TYR A 247 4.35 2.16 0.35
CA TYR A 247 4.94 3.46 0.09
C TYR A 247 5.17 3.68 -1.40
N GLY A 248 4.94 4.93 -1.87
CA GLY A 248 5.12 5.32 -3.26
C GLY A 248 4.04 4.80 -4.21
N SER A 249 2.92 4.32 -3.66
CA SER A 249 1.68 4.11 -4.40
C SER A 249 0.63 5.11 -3.91
N PHE A 250 -0.36 5.43 -4.75
CA PHE A 250 -1.46 6.31 -4.37
C PHE A 250 -2.79 5.81 -4.92
N GLY A 251 -3.85 5.92 -4.15
CA GLY A 251 -5.22 5.64 -4.56
C GLY A 251 -5.94 6.89 -5.06
N SER A 252 -7.13 6.72 -5.63
CA SER A 252 -7.93 7.81 -6.19
C SER A 252 -8.45 8.80 -5.13
N TYR A 253 -8.56 8.36 -3.87
CA TYR A 253 -9.14 9.15 -2.80
C TYR A 253 -8.13 9.41 -1.69
N ARG A 254 -7.91 10.68 -1.37
CA ARG A 254 -7.05 11.09 -0.26
C ARG A 254 -7.79 10.93 1.07
N VAL A 255 -7.14 10.29 2.03
CA VAL A 255 -7.61 10.21 3.42
C VAL A 255 -7.12 11.42 4.21
N ALA A 256 -5.80 11.61 4.29
CA ALA A 256 -5.14 12.61 5.13
C ALA A 256 -3.74 12.91 4.59
N GLY A 257 -3.14 14.03 5.00
CA GLY A 257 -1.71 14.27 4.87
C GLY A 257 -0.92 13.40 5.83
N LEU A 258 0.40 13.31 5.66
CA LEU A 258 1.25 12.60 6.62
C LEU A 258 1.41 13.40 7.90
N GLU A 259 1.32 14.72 7.79
CA GLU A 259 1.33 15.71 8.87
C GLU A 259 0.09 15.64 9.78
N ASP A 260 -0.98 14.98 9.34
CA ASP A 260 -2.22 14.79 10.11
C ASP A 260 -2.10 13.61 11.12
N PHE A 261 -0.96 12.90 11.13
CA PHE A 261 -0.71 11.79 12.05
C PHE A 261 0.32 12.20 13.11
N ASP A 262 0.05 11.85 14.37
CA ASP A 262 0.98 12.05 15.47
C ASP A 262 2.22 11.13 15.39
N ALA A 263 2.10 10.01 14.69
CA ALA A 263 3.22 9.12 14.39
C ALA A 263 2.89 8.22 13.19
N ILE A 264 3.94 7.83 12.48
CA ILE A 264 3.91 6.79 11.45
C ILE A 264 4.74 5.61 11.93
N VAL A 265 4.16 4.41 11.97
CA VAL A 265 4.88 3.16 12.27
C VAL A 265 4.95 2.32 11.00
N THR A 266 6.17 2.07 10.53
CA THR A 266 6.43 1.30 9.31
C THR A 266 7.62 0.36 9.51
N ASP A 267 7.89 -0.51 8.55
CA ASP A 267 8.99 -1.47 8.61
C ASP A 267 10.29 -0.94 7.98
N ALA A 268 11.39 -1.65 8.23
CA ALA A 268 12.73 -1.29 7.79
C ALA A 268 12.92 -1.23 6.26
N GLY A 269 11.96 -1.73 5.47
CA GLY A 269 11.96 -1.63 4.01
C GLY A 269 11.69 -0.23 3.45
N LEU A 270 11.33 0.75 4.31
CA LEU A 270 11.14 2.14 3.86
C LEU A 270 12.46 2.71 3.31
N PRO A 271 12.48 3.27 2.08
CA PRO A 271 13.68 3.85 1.49
C PRO A 271 14.34 4.93 2.35
N ALA A 272 15.67 4.99 2.35
CA ALA A 272 16.41 6.00 3.13
C ALA A 272 16.02 7.44 2.73
N SER A 273 15.85 7.69 1.42
CA SER A 273 15.38 8.98 0.90
C SER A 273 14.00 9.38 1.44
N ALA A 274 13.11 8.40 1.64
CA ALA A 274 11.80 8.64 2.22
C ALA A 274 11.89 8.98 3.72
N ARG A 275 12.75 8.28 4.47
CA ARG A 275 12.98 8.56 5.89
C ARG A 275 13.55 9.97 6.11
N GLU A 276 14.55 10.35 5.29
CA GLU A 276 15.13 11.69 5.31
C GLU A 276 14.10 12.77 5.01
N ALA A 277 13.23 12.53 4.01
CA ALA A 277 12.20 13.48 3.62
C ALA A 277 11.08 13.61 4.67
N LEU A 278 10.68 12.51 5.34
CA LEU A 278 9.75 12.54 6.47
C LEU A 278 10.31 13.30 7.66
N ALA A 279 11.57 13.03 8.00
CA ALA A 279 12.27 13.76 9.07
C ALA A 279 12.38 15.27 8.77
N ALA A 280 12.62 15.64 7.50
CA ALA A 280 12.68 17.04 7.07
C ALA A 280 11.31 17.76 7.13
N GLN A 281 10.20 17.01 7.16
CA GLN A 281 8.84 17.52 7.34
C GLN A 281 8.34 17.42 8.79
N ASP A 282 9.22 17.10 9.73
CA ASP A 282 8.91 16.93 11.17
C ASP A 282 7.82 15.88 11.45
N VAL A 283 7.72 14.85 10.58
CA VAL A 283 6.80 13.74 10.75
C VAL A 283 7.45 12.65 11.60
N ASP A 284 6.92 12.42 12.82
CA ASP A 284 7.42 11.37 13.71
C ASP A 284 7.26 9.98 13.07
N THR A 285 8.37 9.36 12.73
CA THR A 285 8.41 8.10 11.99
C THR A 285 9.21 7.04 12.72
N LEU A 286 8.53 6.02 13.23
CA LEU A 286 9.11 4.88 13.90
C LEU A 286 9.31 3.72 12.91
N ILE A 287 10.53 3.22 12.84
CA ILE A 287 10.91 2.13 11.93
C ILE A 287 11.03 0.82 12.71
N ALA A 288 10.11 -0.09 12.45
CA ALA A 288 10.16 -1.41 13.04
C ALA A 288 11.36 -2.21 12.49
N PRO A 289 12.15 -2.85 13.35
CA PRO A 289 13.28 -3.65 12.91
C PRO A 289 12.79 -4.89 12.14
N VAL A 290 13.66 -5.45 11.29
CA VAL A 290 13.40 -6.76 10.70
C VAL A 290 13.38 -7.79 11.83
N LEU A 291 12.28 -8.49 12.02
CA LEU A 291 12.23 -9.63 12.94
C LEU A 291 13.03 -10.77 12.31
N ASP A 292 14.27 -10.91 12.75
CA ASP A 292 15.08 -12.09 12.45
C ASP A 292 14.46 -13.28 13.20
N ARG A 293 13.61 -14.05 12.50
CA ARG A 293 13.19 -15.35 13.03
C ARG A 293 14.40 -16.26 12.88
N GLY A 294 15.22 -16.28 13.92
CA GLY A 294 16.29 -17.25 14.06
C GLY A 294 15.78 -18.62 13.61
N VAL A 295 16.37 -19.15 12.56
CA VAL A 295 16.19 -20.56 12.19
C VAL A 295 16.42 -21.34 13.47
N PRO A 296 15.47 -22.17 13.95
CA PRO A 296 15.72 -23.00 15.12
C PRO A 296 16.97 -23.82 14.81
N ALA A 297 18.02 -23.60 15.62
CA ALA A 297 19.25 -24.38 15.50
C ALA A 297 18.83 -25.83 15.57
N THR A 298 18.97 -26.56 14.48
CA THR A 298 18.93 -28.03 14.49
C THR A 298 20.01 -28.46 15.44
N ARG A 299 19.61 -28.89 16.63
CA ARG A 299 20.51 -29.55 17.58
C ARG A 299 21.06 -30.80 16.90
N PRO A 300 22.37 -31.05 17.03
CA PRO A 300 23.01 -32.27 16.53
C PRO A 300 22.48 -33.56 17.17
#